data_75ac5ea542d782cc43928a63a34b95fe
#
_entry.id   75ac5ea542d782cc43928a63a34b95fe
#
_cell.length_a   1.000
_cell.length_b   1.000
_cell.length_c   1.000
_cell.angle_alpha   90.00
_cell.angle_beta   90.00
_cell.angle_gamma   90.00
#
_symmetry.space_group_name_H-M   'P 1'
#
loop_
_entity.id
_entity.type
_entity.pdbx_description
1 polymer ?
#
loop_
_entity_poly.entity_id
_entity_poly.type
_entity_poly.pdbx_seq_one_letter_code
_entity_poly.pdbx_strand_id
1 'polypeptide(L)'
;MNSKMLIVVLLASLPVLAAADSQWILQQSTLTYHVSHPLHQSEGVSHGAKGKGVCHAGQCDFLIAVAVKSFDSGDSNRDLHMIQVTRGAEFPLVTVRTRLPESDATASTIDADLEIQFAGQAVQYKKVPFKVEKQSGETHITGIIPATLSDFKIDPPSLLTMPVKNDIPVRVDMTWRPQ
;
A
#
# COMPACT_ATOMS: atom_id res chain seq x y z
N MET A 1 -36.73 -60.62 -33.37
CA MET A 1 -36.89 -59.19 -33.65
C MET A 1 -36.30 -58.45 -32.42
N ASN A 2 -35.01 -58.10 -32.50
CA ASN A 2 -34.32 -57.45 -31.39
C ASN A 2 -34.26 -55.93 -31.65
N SER A 3 -35.06 -55.16 -30.91
CA SER A 3 -35.00 -53.66 -30.90
C SER A 3 -33.88 -53.22 -30.05
N LYS A 4 -32.80 -52.67 -30.64
CA LYS A 4 -31.70 -52.00 -29.91
C LYS A 4 -32.09 -50.54 -29.57
N MET A 5 -32.35 -50.29 -28.31
CA MET A 5 -32.65 -48.97 -27.78
C MET A 5 -31.33 -48.16 -27.68
N LEU A 6 -31.19 -47.14 -28.53
CA LEU A 6 -30.06 -46.25 -28.57
C LEU A 6 -30.25 -45.16 -27.48
N ILE A 7 -29.46 -45.21 -26.39
CA ILE A 7 -29.46 -44.16 -25.34
C ILE A 7 -28.56 -43.05 -25.83
N VAL A 8 -29.14 -41.93 -26.22
CA VAL A 8 -28.40 -40.68 -26.51
C VAL A 8 -28.14 -39.94 -25.18
N VAL A 9 -26.89 -39.98 -24.72
CA VAL A 9 -26.47 -39.21 -23.56
C VAL A 9 -26.20 -37.79 -24.03
N LEU A 10 -27.08 -36.84 -23.67
CA LEU A 10 -26.93 -35.43 -23.93
C LEU A 10 -25.96 -34.84 -22.87
N LEU A 11 -24.67 -34.63 -23.22
CA LEU A 11 -23.74 -33.89 -22.37
C LEU A 11 -24.14 -32.41 -22.38
N ALA A 12 -24.78 -31.95 -21.32
CA ALA A 12 -25.02 -30.54 -21.08
C ALA A 12 -23.70 -29.88 -20.67
N SER A 13 -23.08 -29.12 -21.57
CA SER A 13 -21.96 -28.25 -21.27
C SER A 13 -22.45 -27.04 -20.46
N LEU A 14 -22.19 -27.02 -19.15
CA LEU A 14 -22.41 -25.85 -18.31
C LEU A 14 -21.40 -24.76 -18.71
N PRO A 15 -21.85 -23.51 -18.98
CA PRO A 15 -20.93 -22.41 -19.21
C PRO A 15 -20.17 -22.12 -17.91
N VAL A 16 -18.85 -22.22 -17.96
CA VAL A 16 -17.98 -21.70 -16.90
C VAL A 16 -18.09 -20.17 -16.96
N LEU A 17 -18.82 -19.56 -16.03
CA LEU A 17 -18.77 -18.13 -15.84
C LEU A 17 -17.32 -17.78 -15.41
N ALA A 18 -16.54 -17.22 -16.32
CA ALA A 18 -15.29 -16.59 -15.97
C ALA A 18 -15.62 -15.39 -15.07
N ALA A 19 -15.09 -15.38 -13.84
CA ALA A 19 -15.17 -14.22 -12.96
C ALA A 19 -14.49 -13.05 -13.70
N ALA A 20 -15.21 -11.95 -13.88
CA ALA A 20 -14.64 -10.75 -14.50
C ALA A 20 -13.60 -10.14 -13.54
N ASP A 21 -12.46 -9.73 -14.08
CA ASP A 21 -11.45 -9.00 -13.32
C ASP A 21 -12.05 -7.68 -12.78
N SER A 22 -11.92 -7.44 -11.49
CA SER A 22 -12.30 -6.16 -10.90
C SER A 22 -11.06 -5.27 -10.74
N GLN A 23 -11.20 -3.99 -11.03
CA GLN A 23 -10.12 -3.01 -10.88
C GLN A 23 -10.44 -2.05 -9.74
N TRP A 24 -9.40 -1.58 -9.08
CA TRP A 24 -9.46 -0.61 -7.98
C TRP A 24 -8.56 0.57 -8.27
N ILE A 25 -9.05 1.77 -8.01
CA ILE A 25 -8.27 3.00 -8.18
C ILE A 25 -8.26 3.77 -6.86
N LEU A 26 -7.06 4.22 -6.45
CA LEU A 26 -6.89 5.13 -5.33
C LEU A 26 -7.42 6.51 -5.72
N GLN A 27 -8.42 6.98 -4.98
CA GLN A 27 -9.08 8.28 -5.20
C GLN A 27 -8.42 9.39 -4.39
N GLN A 28 -8.17 9.12 -3.10
CA GLN A 28 -7.58 10.06 -2.16
C GLN A 28 -6.57 9.36 -1.27
N SER A 29 -5.55 10.09 -0.86
CA SER A 29 -4.56 9.61 0.08
C SER A 29 -4.05 10.72 0.97
N THR A 30 -3.83 10.40 2.24
CA THR A 30 -3.03 11.18 3.19
C THR A 30 -2.03 10.24 3.82
N LEU A 31 -0.76 10.46 3.54
CA LEU A 31 0.36 9.75 4.13
C LEU A 31 1.12 10.70 5.04
N THR A 32 1.32 10.33 6.30
CA THR A 32 2.04 11.15 7.26
C THR A 32 3.17 10.33 7.88
N TYR A 33 4.41 10.71 7.61
CA TYR A 33 5.53 10.17 8.37
C TYR A 33 5.76 10.99 9.64
N HIS A 34 6.23 10.34 10.70
CA HIS A 34 6.56 10.99 11.96
C HIS A 34 8.04 10.75 12.31
N VAL A 35 8.78 11.85 12.57
CA VAL A 35 10.17 11.81 13.01
C VAL A 35 10.29 12.38 14.40
N SER A 36 10.88 11.61 15.30
CA SER A 36 11.09 11.97 16.71
C SER A 36 12.55 12.31 16.95
N HIS A 37 12.80 13.51 17.49
CA HIS A 37 14.11 13.95 17.98
C HIS A 37 13.99 14.34 19.46
N PRO A 38 15.04 14.20 20.31
CA PRO A 38 14.96 14.56 21.72
C PRO A 38 14.48 15.98 22.03
N LEU A 39 14.73 16.92 21.11
CA LEU A 39 14.37 18.34 21.29
C LEU A 39 13.05 18.73 20.62
N HIS A 40 12.60 17.99 19.61
CA HIS A 40 11.37 18.31 18.85
C HIS A 40 10.87 17.11 18.05
N GLN A 41 9.65 17.21 17.61
CA GLN A 41 9.03 16.25 16.70
C GLN A 41 8.68 16.95 15.40
N SER A 42 8.72 16.23 14.30
CA SER A 42 8.28 16.73 12.99
C SER A 42 7.51 15.66 12.23
N GLU A 43 6.60 16.12 11.43
CA GLU A 43 5.81 15.30 10.52
C GLU A 43 5.97 15.83 9.10
N GLY A 44 5.85 14.94 8.13
CA GLY A 44 5.68 15.36 6.74
C GLY A 44 4.49 14.64 6.13
N VAL A 45 3.68 15.38 5.39
CA VAL A 45 2.40 14.92 4.85
C VAL A 45 2.46 14.91 3.33
N SER A 46 1.95 13.85 2.71
CA SER A 46 1.75 13.78 1.26
C SER A 46 0.32 13.37 0.92
N HIS A 47 -0.27 14.10 -0.02
CA HIS A 47 -1.54 13.75 -0.66
C HIS A 47 -1.35 13.24 -2.10
N GLY A 48 -0.10 12.98 -2.49
CA GLY A 48 0.30 12.71 -3.87
C GLY A 48 0.37 11.24 -4.26
N ALA A 49 -0.03 10.30 -3.39
CA ALA A 49 0.02 8.90 -3.76
C ALA A 49 -0.93 8.56 -4.90
N LYS A 50 -0.49 7.65 -5.76
CA LYS A 50 -1.29 7.03 -6.82
C LYS A 50 -1.32 5.52 -6.57
N GLY A 51 -2.45 4.89 -6.85
CA GLY A 51 -2.61 3.47 -6.60
C GLY A 51 -3.58 2.80 -7.56
N LYS A 52 -3.29 1.55 -7.88
CA LYS A 52 -4.14 0.64 -8.64
C LYS A 52 -4.17 -0.73 -7.97
N GLY A 53 -5.33 -1.39 -8.04
CA GLY A 53 -5.52 -2.78 -7.67
C GLY A 53 -6.19 -3.53 -8.81
N VAL A 54 -5.84 -4.81 -8.95
CA VAL A 54 -6.48 -5.73 -9.89
C VAL A 54 -6.79 -7.01 -9.13
N CYS A 55 -8.05 -7.43 -9.15
CA CYS A 55 -8.47 -8.70 -8.59
C CYS A 55 -8.72 -9.71 -9.71
N HIS A 56 -8.10 -10.86 -9.59
CA HIS A 56 -8.24 -11.99 -10.49
C HIS A 56 -8.25 -13.30 -9.69
N ALA A 57 -9.17 -14.20 -10.00
CA ALA A 57 -9.27 -15.53 -9.39
C ALA A 57 -9.25 -15.52 -7.84
N GLY A 58 -9.92 -14.55 -7.21
CA GLY A 58 -10.05 -14.45 -5.76
C GLY A 58 -8.84 -13.82 -5.04
N GLN A 59 -7.90 -13.27 -5.79
CA GLN A 59 -6.73 -12.54 -5.26
C GLN A 59 -6.66 -11.14 -5.86
N CYS A 60 -6.29 -10.15 -5.04
CA CYS A 60 -6.12 -8.76 -5.45
C CYS A 60 -4.68 -8.33 -5.26
N ASP A 61 -4.06 -7.86 -6.33
CA ASP A 61 -2.73 -7.25 -6.32
C ASP A 61 -2.87 -5.73 -6.33
N PHE A 62 -2.28 -5.07 -5.35
CA PHE A 62 -2.26 -3.60 -5.25
C PHE A 62 -0.85 -3.06 -5.42
N LEU A 63 -0.73 -1.96 -6.16
CA LEU A 63 0.49 -1.17 -6.28
C LEU A 63 0.17 0.29 -5.95
N ILE A 64 0.90 0.84 -4.99
CA ILE A 64 0.83 2.24 -4.60
C ILE A 64 2.20 2.87 -4.86
N ALA A 65 2.23 4.09 -5.36
CA ALA A 65 3.44 4.88 -5.54
C ALA A 65 3.23 6.31 -5.04
N VAL A 66 4.23 6.85 -4.34
CA VAL A 66 4.25 8.24 -3.87
C VAL A 66 5.63 8.84 -4.11
N ALA A 67 5.67 10.08 -4.60
CA ALA A 67 6.94 10.77 -4.81
C ALA A 67 7.53 11.22 -3.47
N VAL A 68 8.81 10.94 -3.22
CA VAL A 68 9.53 11.39 -2.00
C VAL A 68 9.39 12.90 -1.82
N LYS A 69 9.56 13.67 -2.89
CA LYS A 69 9.42 15.14 -2.88
C LYS A 69 8.02 15.68 -2.62
N SER A 70 6.98 14.82 -2.58
CA SER A 70 5.61 15.26 -2.32
C SER A 70 5.26 15.34 -0.84
N PHE A 71 6.16 14.91 0.03
CA PHE A 71 6.02 15.10 1.46
C PHE A 71 6.41 16.52 1.83
N ASP A 72 5.50 17.21 2.50
CA ASP A 72 5.64 18.57 2.99
C ASP A 72 5.62 18.56 4.53
N SER A 73 6.67 19.05 5.14
CA SER A 73 6.78 19.16 6.60
C SER A 73 6.51 20.59 7.10
N GLY A 74 6.16 21.52 6.21
CA GLY A 74 6.03 22.95 6.51
C GLY A 74 7.35 23.70 6.62
N ASP A 75 8.48 23.06 6.32
CA ASP A 75 9.81 23.67 6.31
C ASP A 75 10.62 23.15 5.11
N SER A 76 10.88 24.01 4.14
CA SER A 76 11.54 23.64 2.89
C SER A 76 12.98 23.15 3.08
N ASN A 77 13.71 23.61 4.10
CA ASN A 77 15.07 23.13 4.39
C ASN A 77 15.01 21.69 4.93
N ARG A 78 14.04 21.41 5.79
CA ARG A 78 13.80 20.04 6.32
C ARG A 78 13.40 19.09 5.20
N ASP A 79 12.54 19.54 4.26
CA ASP A 79 12.13 18.75 3.12
C ASP A 79 13.29 18.47 2.16
N LEU A 80 14.14 19.45 1.90
CA LEU A 80 15.37 19.24 1.13
C LEU A 80 16.33 18.27 1.82
N HIS A 81 16.50 18.39 3.13
CA HIS A 81 17.33 17.47 3.90
C HIS A 81 16.75 16.06 3.90
N MET A 82 15.43 15.88 4.01
CA MET A 82 14.76 14.59 3.86
C MET A 82 15.07 13.98 2.48
N ILE A 83 14.96 14.73 1.39
CA ILE A 83 15.30 14.26 0.04
C ILE A 83 16.76 13.82 -0.06
N GLN A 84 17.69 14.54 0.59
CA GLN A 84 19.11 14.20 0.60
C GLN A 84 19.39 12.88 1.34
N VAL A 85 18.94 12.77 2.59
CA VAL A 85 19.22 11.58 3.44
C VAL A 85 18.53 10.32 2.91
N THR A 86 17.40 10.46 2.24
CA THR A 86 16.66 9.35 1.62
C THR A 86 17.11 9.04 0.19
N ARG A 87 18.10 9.77 -0.33
CA ARG A 87 18.55 9.65 -1.73
C ARG A 87 17.39 9.86 -2.72
N GLY A 88 16.45 10.75 -2.38
CA GLY A 88 15.24 10.98 -3.17
C GLY A 88 15.48 11.51 -4.57
N ALA A 89 16.65 12.07 -4.87
CA ALA A 89 17.04 12.44 -6.24
C ALA A 89 17.35 11.21 -7.11
N GLU A 90 17.92 10.15 -6.54
CA GLU A 90 18.27 8.89 -7.22
C GLU A 90 17.07 7.92 -7.20
N PHE A 91 16.37 7.86 -6.07
CA PHE A 91 15.19 7.00 -5.84
C PHE A 91 13.96 7.87 -5.55
N PRO A 92 13.36 8.49 -6.57
CA PRO A 92 12.34 9.52 -6.37
C PRO A 92 10.97 9.02 -5.91
N LEU A 93 10.76 7.70 -5.92
CA LEU A 93 9.48 7.09 -5.56
C LEU A 93 9.63 6.12 -4.39
N VAL A 94 8.67 6.17 -3.47
CA VAL A 94 8.34 5.07 -2.59
C VAL A 94 7.26 4.25 -3.28
N THR A 95 7.44 2.93 -3.39
CA THR A 95 6.42 2.03 -3.91
C THR A 95 6.05 0.99 -2.88
N VAL A 96 4.77 0.67 -2.79
CA VAL A 96 4.23 -0.36 -1.89
C VAL A 96 3.45 -1.35 -2.73
N ARG A 97 3.76 -2.64 -2.57
CA ARG A 97 3.03 -3.75 -3.16
C ARG A 97 2.42 -4.60 -2.07
N THR A 98 1.20 -5.04 -2.30
CA THR A 98 0.55 -6.01 -1.43
C THR A 98 -0.38 -6.91 -2.24
N ARG A 99 -0.49 -8.15 -1.81
CA ARG A 99 -1.46 -9.12 -2.35
C ARG A 99 -2.37 -9.55 -1.22
N LEU A 100 -3.66 -9.47 -1.47
CA LEU A 100 -4.71 -9.77 -0.50
C LEU A 100 -5.75 -10.71 -1.12
N PRO A 101 -6.34 -11.63 -0.35
CA PRO A 101 -7.55 -12.33 -0.78
C PRO A 101 -8.66 -11.34 -1.11
N GLU A 102 -9.42 -11.58 -2.16
CA GLU A 102 -10.56 -10.72 -2.52
C GLU A 102 -11.63 -10.67 -1.41
N SER A 103 -11.74 -11.73 -0.60
CA SER A 103 -12.59 -11.76 0.59
C SER A 103 -12.27 -10.66 1.60
N ASP A 104 -11.02 -10.23 1.69
CA ASP A 104 -10.58 -9.19 2.62
C ASP A 104 -11.18 -7.82 2.26
N ALA A 105 -11.59 -7.63 1.01
CA ALA A 105 -12.34 -6.44 0.61
C ALA A 105 -13.67 -6.28 1.35
N THR A 106 -14.19 -7.30 2.03
CA THR A 106 -15.41 -7.26 2.85
C THR A 106 -15.15 -7.24 4.36
N ALA A 107 -13.92 -7.46 4.80
CA ALA A 107 -13.51 -7.43 6.20
C ALA A 107 -13.54 -5.99 6.75
N SER A 108 -13.66 -5.83 8.08
CA SER A 108 -13.50 -4.54 8.76
C SER A 108 -12.05 -4.26 9.17
N THR A 109 -11.22 -5.29 9.18
CA THR A 109 -9.77 -5.22 9.44
C THR A 109 -9.06 -6.22 8.54
N ILE A 110 -7.86 -5.86 8.09
CA ILE A 110 -6.99 -6.73 7.30
C ILE A 110 -5.58 -6.70 7.86
N ASP A 111 -4.88 -7.82 7.80
CA ASP A 111 -3.45 -7.92 8.09
C ASP A 111 -2.70 -8.07 6.75
N ALA A 112 -2.11 -6.98 6.26
CA ALA A 112 -1.46 -6.95 4.97
C ALA A 112 0.04 -7.25 5.06
N ASP A 113 0.53 -8.11 4.17
CA ASP A 113 1.95 -8.24 3.89
C ASP A 113 2.34 -7.18 2.87
N LEU A 114 3.27 -6.30 3.22
CA LEU A 114 3.70 -5.18 2.38
C LEU A 114 5.14 -5.41 1.90
N GLU A 115 5.37 -5.24 0.60
CA GLU A 115 6.70 -5.02 0.05
C GLU A 115 6.88 -3.53 -0.25
N ILE A 116 7.82 -2.89 0.45
CA ILE A 116 8.08 -1.45 0.32
C ILE A 116 9.45 -1.26 -0.31
N GLN A 117 9.48 -0.52 -1.43
CA GLN A 117 10.73 -0.06 -2.05
C GLN A 117 10.92 1.41 -1.74
N PHE A 118 12.04 1.73 -1.08
CA PHE A 118 12.40 3.08 -0.69
C PHE A 118 13.93 3.21 -0.59
N ALA A 119 14.49 4.36 -0.96
CA ALA A 119 15.92 4.67 -0.90
C ALA A 119 16.82 3.59 -1.53
N GLY A 120 16.34 2.88 -2.58
CA GLY A 120 17.05 1.80 -3.25
C GLY A 120 17.02 0.46 -2.53
N GLN A 121 16.25 0.31 -1.45
CA GLN A 121 16.05 -0.94 -0.72
C GLN A 121 14.63 -1.46 -0.90
N ALA A 122 14.48 -2.79 -0.87
CA ALA A 122 13.18 -3.46 -0.82
C ALA A 122 13.05 -4.19 0.53
N VAL A 123 12.02 -3.87 1.29
CA VAL A 123 11.79 -4.38 2.64
C VAL A 123 10.39 -4.96 2.72
N GLN A 124 10.24 -6.08 3.44
CA GLN A 124 8.94 -6.69 3.68
C GLN A 124 8.50 -6.50 5.12
N TYR A 125 7.28 -5.96 5.28
CA TYR A 125 6.58 -5.89 6.55
C TYR A 125 5.44 -6.89 6.54
N LYS A 126 5.39 -7.76 7.54
CA LYS A 126 4.40 -8.84 7.63
C LYS A 126 3.26 -8.46 8.56
N LYS A 127 2.03 -8.81 8.15
CA LYS A 127 0.82 -8.66 8.98
C LYS A 127 0.62 -7.25 9.54
N VAL A 128 0.83 -6.25 8.69
CA VAL A 128 0.54 -4.86 9.08
C VAL A 128 -0.98 -4.68 9.16
N PRO A 129 -1.53 -4.30 10.34
CA PRO A 129 -2.96 -4.19 10.52
C PRO A 129 -3.51 -2.90 9.92
N PHE A 130 -4.61 -3.01 9.17
CA PHE A 130 -5.37 -1.87 8.65
C PHE A 130 -6.85 -2.02 9.01
N LYS A 131 -7.50 -0.91 9.33
CA LYS A 131 -8.96 -0.80 9.38
C LYS A 131 -9.50 -0.57 7.99
N VAL A 132 -10.66 -1.17 7.71
CA VAL A 132 -11.36 -1.06 6.43
C VAL A 132 -12.79 -0.62 6.72
N GLU A 133 -13.19 0.51 6.17
CA GLU A 133 -14.54 1.04 6.27
C GLU A 133 -15.12 1.23 4.87
N LYS A 134 -16.36 0.78 4.69
CA LYS A 134 -17.07 0.93 3.41
C LYS A 134 -18.16 1.96 3.55
N GLN A 135 -18.15 2.93 2.67
CA GLN A 135 -19.18 3.96 2.61
C GLN A 135 -19.43 4.38 1.15
N SER A 136 -20.70 4.36 0.74
CA SER A 136 -21.13 4.91 -0.56
C SER A 136 -20.39 4.38 -1.79
N GLY A 137 -20.00 3.08 -1.77
CA GLY A 137 -19.27 2.46 -2.88
C GLY A 137 -17.77 2.71 -2.88
N GLU A 138 -17.25 3.38 -1.85
CA GLU A 138 -15.82 3.58 -1.61
C GLU A 138 -15.35 2.72 -0.44
N THR A 139 -14.06 2.40 -0.43
CA THR A 139 -13.40 1.68 0.65
C THR A 139 -12.32 2.55 1.24
N HIS A 140 -12.47 2.89 2.51
CA HIS A 140 -11.54 3.70 3.28
C HIS A 140 -10.62 2.79 4.08
N ILE A 141 -9.31 2.97 3.95
CA ILE A 141 -8.27 2.16 4.58
C ILE A 141 -7.43 3.06 5.47
N THR A 142 -7.32 2.72 6.76
CA THR A 142 -6.47 3.44 7.71
C THR A 142 -5.57 2.50 8.48
N GLY A 143 -4.34 2.94 8.77
CA GLY A 143 -3.38 2.14 9.55
C GLY A 143 -2.06 2.85 9.76
N ILE A 144 -1.10 2.14 10.36
CA ILE A 144 0.25 2.64 10.60
C ILE A 144 1.24 1.58 10.12
N ILE A 145 2.13 1.97 9.22
CA ILE A 145 3.26 1.15 8.80
C ILE A 145 4.41 1.41 9.78
N PRO A 146 4.94 0.40 10.48
CA PRO A 146 5.99 0.56 11.49
C PRO A 146 7.39 0.59 10.84
N ALA A 147 7.62 1.56 9.93
CA ALA A 147 8.89 1.67 9.22
C ALA A 147 10.02 2.17 10.11
N THR A 148 11.25 1.72 9.82
CA THR A 148 12.48 2.24 10.43
C THR A 148 13.46 2.71 9.37
N LEU A 149 14.34 3.69 9.72
CA LEU A 149 15.38 4.17 8.82
C LEU A 149 16.38 3.08 8.45
N SER A 150 16.77 2.27 9.44
CA SER A 150 17.75 1.19 9.26
C SER A 150 17.30 0.09 8.29
N ASP A 151 15.99 -0.18 8.20
CA ASP A 151 15.44 -1.14 7.22
C ASP A 151 15.81 -0.73 5.79
N PHE A 152 15.86 0.58 5.53
CA PHE A 152 16.20 1.15 4.23
C PHE A 152 17.67 1.59 4.12
N LYS A 153 18.53 1.20 5.06
CA LYS A 153 19.96 1.56 5.14
C LYS A 153 20.17 3.07 5.15
N ILE A 154 19.28 3.78 5.80
CA ILE A 154 19.39 5.21 6.04
C ILE A 154 19.93 5.42 7.45
N ASP A 155 21.07 6.08 7.56
CA ASP A 155 21.62 6.47 8.86
C ASP A 155 20.75 7.59 9.45
N PRO A 156 20.29 7.47 10.72
CA PRO A 156 19.50 8.51 11.35
C PRO A 156 20.26 9.84 11.35
N PRO A 157 19.72 10.90 10.72
CA PRO A 157 20.36 12.20 10.70
C PRO A 157 20.44 12.77 12.12
N SER A 158 21.50 13.54 12.39
CA SER A 158 21.75 14.16 13.70
C SER A 158 21.56 15.66 13.65
N LEU A 159 20.95 16.20 14.69
CA LEU A 159 20.88 17.63 14.97
C LEU A 159 21.56 17.90 16.32
N LEU A 160 22.52 18.81 16.36
CA LEU A 160 23.31 19.14 17.58
C LEU A 160 23.91 17.88 18.24
N THR A 161 24.49 16.99 17.44
CA THR A 161 25.08 15.70 17.85
C THR A 161 24.10 14.62 18.34
N MET A 162 22.82 14.91 18.41
CA MET A 162 21.79 13.94 18.79
C MET A 162 21.07 13.40 17.54
N PRO A 163 21.02 12.07 17.33
CA PRO A 163 20.31 11.51 16.20
C PRO A 163 18.80 11.56 16.41
N VAL A 164 18.04 11.60 15.32
CA VAL A 164 16.61 11.29 15.34
C VAL A 164 16.42 9.81 15.72
N LYS A 165 15.23 9.46 16.22
CA LYS A 165 14.90 8.05 16.45
C LYS A 165 14.89 7.29 15.14
N ASN A 166 15.28 6.01 15.20
CA ASN A 166 15.28 5.12 14.05
C ASN A 166 13.86 4.84 13.52
N ASP A 167 12.88 4.83 14.42
CA ASP A 167 11.48 4.57 14.07
C ASP A 167 10.86 5.75 13.34
N ILE A 168 10.29 5.50 12.16
CA ILE A 168 9.54 6.47 11.35
C ILE A 168 8.18 5.86 10.98
N PRO A 169 7.25 5.78 11.93
CA PRO A 169 5.92 5.28 11.61
C PRO A 169 5.26 6.16 10.56
N VAL A 170 4.62 5.50 9.58
CA VAL A 170 3.87 6.17 8.51
C VAL A 170 2.39 5.89 8.71
N ARG A 171 1.62 6.93 9.05
CA ARG A 171 0.16 6.85 9.07
C ARG A 171 -0.36 6.86 7.66
N VAL A 172 -1.25 5.93 7.38
CA VAL A 172 -1.91 5.73 6.09
C VAL A 172 -3.39 6.03 6.25
N ASP A 173 -3.92 6.84 5.35
CA ASP A 173 -5.33 7.15 5.19
C ASP A 173 -5.62 7.21 3.69
N MET A 174 -6.39 6.26 3.16
CA MET A 174 -6.60 6.08 1.73
C MET A 174 -8.05 5.75 1.42
N THR A 175 -8.59 6.33 0.34
CA THR A 175 -9.91 6.01 -0.19
C THR A 175 -9.77 5.37 -1.56
N TRP A 176 -10.33 4.18 -1.71
CA TRP A 176 -10.31 3.38 -2.93
C TRP A 176 -11.70 3.22 -3.51
N ARG A 177 -11.80 3.17 -4.84
CA ARG A 177 -13.05 2.90 -5.56
C ARG A 177 -12.86 1.74 -6.54
N PRO A 178 -13.78 0.75 -6.57
CA PRO A 178 -13.83 -0.25 -7.64
C PRO A 178 -14.29 0.43 -8.95
N GLN A 179 -13.79 -0.10 -10.07
CA GLN A 179 -14.19 0.31 -11.43
C GLN A 179 -14.92 -0.81 -12.15
#